data_09d52909f95ad6126ee47ce1e6cbc778
#
_entry.id   09d52909f95ad6126ee47ce1e6cbc778
#
_cell.length_a   1.000
_cell.length_b   1.000
_cell.length_c   1.000
_cell.angle_alpha   90.00
_cell.angle_beta   90.00
_cell.angle_gamma   90.00
#
_symmetry.space_group_name_H-M   'P 1'
#
loop_
_entity.id
_entity.type
_entity.pdbx_description
1 polymer ?
#
loop_
_entity_poly.entity_id
_entity_poly.type
_entity_poly.pdbx_seq_one_letter_code
_entity_poly.pdbx_strand_id
1 'polypeptide(L)'
;KWEWDDKSESQYQELIVAQNKEVANLMIGLRTILGNGARLAYLTMMVARLVEMHRTLKPTGSLYLHCDPTESHYLKIALDVIFGKKNFRNEITWKRRIGTSGSIHRSKKFGSITDTLLFFVKTNQARFTPQYNTNDPKHQKYVKEKFTRVDPGTGRLYQATSLANPAYRPNLIYEYRGYLPPKNGWTISKQKMELWDSQGRIHFPKKTTGRLMRKSYADENKGMPVQNLWADIVMLTVGSSELTGYPTQKPLALLERIISASSSEGDVVLDPFCGSGTTIEAAQKLNRNWIGID
;
A
#
# COMPACT_ATOMS: atom_id res chain seq x y z
N LYS A 1 -28.75 11.77 3.05
CA LYS A 1 -29.29 10.52 3.59
C LYS A 1 -29.74 9.67 2.42
N TRP A 2 -29.28 8.42 2.35
CA TRP A 2 -29.68 7.52 1.28
C TRP A 2 -31.10 7.03 1.51
N GLU A 3 -31.93 7.05 0.46
CA GLU A 3 -33.32 6.53 0.45
C GLU A 3 -33.51 5.80 -0.88
N TRP A 4 -34.37 4.77 -0.87
CA TRP A 4 -34.75 4.10 -2.10
C TRP A 4 -35.89 4.90 -2.75
N ASP A 5 -35.60 5.48 -3.90
CA ASP A 5 -36.51 6.36 -4.66
C ASP A 5 -36.54 5.92 -6.15
N ASP A 6 -37.33 6.62 -6.96
CA ASP A 6 -37.47 6.33 -8.39
C ASP A 6 -36.15 6.44 -9.14
N LYS A 7 -35.23 7.33 -8.70
CA LYS A 7 -33.90 7.48 -9.29
C LYS A 7 -33.03 6.27 -8.98
N SER A 8 -33.09 5.76 -7.77
CA SER A 8 -32.41 4.54 -7.35
C SER A 8 -32.94 3.32 -8.10
N GLU A 9 -34.26 3.22 -8.26
CA GLU A 9 -34.91 2.15 -9.04
C GLU A 9 -34.47 2.21 -10.51
N SER A 10 -34.53 3.39 -11.14
CA SER A 10 -34.09 3.56 -12.54
C SER A 10 -32.64 3.13 -12.75
N GLN A 11 -31.74 3.59 -11.88
CA GLN A 11 -30.30 3.20 -11.94
C GLN A 11 -30.08 1.71 -11.69
N TYR A 12 -30.87 1.10 -10.81
CA TYR A 12 -30.84 -0.34 -10.58
C TYR A 12 -31.28 -1.09 -11.85
N GLN A 13 -32.36 -0.67 -12.51
CA GLN A 13 -32.83 -1.28 -13.75
C GLN A 13 -31.78 -1.16 -14.87
N GLU A 14 -31.13 -0.02 -15.00
CA GLU A 14 -30.01 0.15 -15.92
C GLU A 14 -28.89 -0.87 -15.67
N LEU A 15 -28.52 -1.10 -14.41
CA LEU A 15 -27.48 -2.06 -14.06
C LEU A 15 -27.84 -3.50 -14.42
N ILE A 16 -29.09 -3.92 -14.25
CA ILE A 16 -29.49 -5.31 -14.58
C ILE A 16 -29.75 -5.52 -16.06
N VAL A 17 -30.02 -4.47 -16.83
CA VAL A 17 -30.30 -4.57 -18.28
C VAL A 17 -29.03 -4.33 -19.12
N ALA A 18 -28.27 -3.28 -18.82
CA ALA A 18 -27.16 -2.80 -19.67
C ALA A 18 -25.81 -3.42 -19.34
N GLN A 19 -25.66 -4.03 -18.17
CA GLN A 19 -24.38 -4.57 -17.70
C GLN A 19 -24.22 -6.07 -18.06
N ASN A 20 -23.00 -6.56 -17.83
CA ASN A 20 -22.74 -7.98 -17.99
C ASN A 20 -23.58 -8.81 -16.97
N LYS A 21 -23.80 -10.08 -17.29
CA LYS A 21 -24.63 -10.99 -16.51
C LYS A 21 -24.18 -11.11 -15.04
N GLU A 22 -22.88 -10.98 -14.77
CA GLU A 22 -22.34 -11.10 -13.40
C GLU A 22 -22.73 -9.90 -12.53
N VAL A 23 -22.66 -8.68 -13.05
CA VAL A 23 -23.12 -7.46 -12.37
C VAL A 23 -24.63 -7.49 -12.17
N ALA A 24 -25.41 -7.90 -13.17
CA ALA A 24 -26.84 -8.06 -13.06
C ALA A 24 -27.22 -9.05 -11.93
N ASN A 25 -26.60 -10.22 -11.91
CA ASN A 25 -26.81 -11.23 -10.87
C ASN A 25 -26.41 -10.73 -9.47
N LEU A 26 -25.32 -9.97 -9.36
CA LEU A 26 -24.93 -9.33 -8.10
C LEU A 26 -26.04 -8.40 -7.60
N MET A 27 -26.55 -7.52 -8.45
CA MET A 27 -27.56 -6.54 -8.06
C MET A 27 -28.88 -7.20 -7.66
N ILE A 28 -29.31 -8.24 -8.39
CA ILE A 28 -30.49 -9.05 -8.04
C ILE A 28 -30.29 -9.72 -6.67
N GLY A 29 -29.12 -10.33 -6.45
CA GLY A 29 -28.80 -10.96 -5.16
C GLY A 29 -28.78 -9.96 -4.00
N LEU A 30 -28.19 -8.78 -4.19
CA LEU A 30 -28.17 -7.72 -3.18
C LEU A 30 -29.58 -7.24 -2.85
N ARG A 31 -30.45 -7.04 -3.84
CA ARG A 31 -31.85 -6.66 -3.63
C ARG A 31 -32.63 -7.72 -2.87
N THR A 32 -32.40 -9.00 -3.19
CA THR A 32 -33.02 -10.13 -2.51
C THR A 32 -32.64 -10.17 -1.02
N ILE A 33 -31.38 -9.88 -0.70
CA ILE A 33 -30.85 -9.96 0.68
C ILE A 33 -31.22 -8.71 1.50
N LEU A 34 -31.13 -7.53 0.91
CA LEU A 34 -31.20 -6.23 1.60
C LEU A 34 -32.59 -5.58 1.54
N GLY A 35 -33.43 -6.01 0.59
CA GLY A 35 -34.68 -5.30 0.27
C GLY A 35 -34.44 -3.90 -0.31
N ASN A 36 -35.54 -3.19 -0.58
CA ASN A 36 -35.51 -1.83 -1.10
C ASN A 36 -35.30 -0.83 0.05
N GLY A 37 -34.05 -0.48 0.33
CA GLY A 37 -33.73 0.44 1.43
C GLY A 37 -32.48 1.27 1.16
N ALA A 38 -32.13 2.12 2.11
CA ALA A 38 -31.00 3.05 2.04
C ALA A 38 -29.68 2.39 1.62
N ARG A 39 -29.42 1.17 2.10
CA ARG A 39 -28.19 0.43 1.75
C ARG A 39 -28.18 -0.02 0.31
N LEU A 40 -29.30 -0.53 -0.21
CA LEU A 40 -29.38 -0.92 -1.61
C LEU A 40 -29.24 0.29 -2.54
N ALA A 41 -29.86 1.44 -2.19
CA ALA A 41 -29.70 2.68 -2.94
C ALA A 41 -28.22 3.12 -3.00
N TYR A 42 -27.51 3.10 -1.87
CA TYR A 42 -26.09 3.38 -1.82
C TYR A 42 -25.26 2.41 -2.69
N LEU A 43 -25.50 1.11 -2.57
CA LEU A 43 -24.75 0.10 -3.35
C LEU A 43 -25.05 0.20 -4.85
N THR A 44 -26.29 0.50 -5.24
CA THR A 44 -26.67 0.76 -6.64
C THR A 44 -25.86 1.92 -7.22
N MET A 45 -25.80 3.03 -6.50
CA MET A 45 -25.00 4.20 -6.87
C MET A 45 -23.51 3.85 -6.98
N MET A 46 -22.97 3.10 -6.03
CA MET A 46 -21.55 2.72 -6.02
C MET A 46 -21.21 1.75 -7.14
N VAL A 47 -22.00 0.70 -7.36
CA VAL A 47 -21.77 -0.31 -8.42
C VAL A 47 -21.74 0.36 -9.79
N ALA A 48 -22.68 1.26 -10.09
CA ALA A 48 -22.68 1.99 -11.36
C ALA A 48 -21.37 2.76 -11.58
N ARG A 49 -20.87 3.44 -10.57
CA ARG A 49 -19.60 4.18 -10.65
C ARG A 49 -18.38 3.25 -10.72
N LEU A 50 -18.36 2.16 -9.97
CA LEU A 50 -17.26 1.19 -9.99
C LEU A 50 -17.12 0.50 -11.36
N VAL A 51 -18.23 0.25 -12.06
CA VAL A 51 -18.24 -0.25 -13.43
C VAL A 51 -17.57 0.75 -14.37
N GLU A 52 -17.92 2.02 -14.30
CA GLU A 52 -17.31 3.07 -15.12
C GLU A 52 -15.84 3.32 -14.77
N MET A 53 -15.47 3.32 -13.49
CA MET A 53 -14.08 3.38 -13.09
C MET A 53 -13.28 2.21 -13.65
N HIS A 54 -13.83 0.98 -13.59
CA HIS A 54 -13.18 -0.17 -14.21
C HIS A 54 -13.04 0.00 -15.72
N ARG A 55 -14.06 0.50 -16.41
CA ARG A 55 -14.03 0.73 -17.87
C ARG A 55 -12.92 1.70 -18.27
N THR A 56 -12.81 2.83 -17.56
CA THR A 56 -11.87 3.92 -17.89
C THR A 56 -10.44 3.67 -17.42
N LEU A 57 -10.24 2.75 -16.46
CA LEU A 57 -8.92 2.44 -15.92
C LEU A 57 -8.03 1.77 -16.97
N LYS A 58 -6.78 2.25 -17.10
CA LYS A 58 -5.76 1.64 -17.97
C LYS A 58 -5.41 0.21 -17.52
N PRO A 59 -4.92 -0.68 -18.41
CA PRO A 59 -4.45 -2.02 -18.01
C PRO A 59 -3.39 -2.00 -16.89
N THR A 60 -2.58 -0.95 -16.80
CA THR A 60 -1.57 -0.73 -15.76
C THR A 60 -2.11 -0.04 -14.52
N GLY A 61 -3.40 0.32 -14.50
CA GLY A 61 -4.02 1.12 -13.46
C GLY A 61 -4.48 0.34 -12.24
N SER A 62 -4.66 1.08 -11.16
CA SER A 62 -5.07 0.58 -9.84
C SER A 62 -6.26 1.36 -9.30
N LEU A 63 -7.08 0.69 -8.51
CA LEU A 63 -8.20 1.28 -7.77
C LEU A 63 -7.95 1.11 -6.27
N TYR A 64 -8.15 2.19 -5.52
CA TYR A 64 -8.24 2.17 -4.06
C TYR A 64 -9.62 2.69 -3.67
N LEU A 65 -10.42 1.85 -3.03
CA LEU A 65 -11.72 2.23 -2.52
C LEU A 65 -11.67 2.33 -1.00
N HIS A 66 -11.77 3.55 -0.49
CA HIS A 66 -11.87 3.80 0.94
C HIS A 66 -13.32 3.71 1.39
N CYS A 67 -13.58 2.92 2.40
CA CYS A 67 -14.92 2.75 2.97
C CYS A 67 -14.84 2.46 4.47
N ASP A 68 -15.95 2.69 5.16
CA ASP A 68 -16.08 2.27 6.54
C ASP A 68 -16.35 0.76 6.66
N PRO A 69 -16.16 0.16 7.85
CA PRO A 69 -16.36 -1.27 8.05
C PRO A 69 -17.80 -1.76 7.85
N THR A 70 -18.80 -0.87 7.81
CA THR A 70 -20.21 -1.26 7.68
C THR A 70 -20.58 -1.63 6.26
N GLU A 71 -19.90 -1.03 5.26
CA GLU A 71 -20.19 -1.22 3.84
C GLU A 71 -19.05 -1.97 3.11
N SER A 72 -17.87 -2.10 3.72
CA SER A 72 -16.68 -2.68 3.08
C SER A 72 -16.91 -4.08 2.53
N HIS A 73 -17.67 -4.92 3.22
CA HIS A 73 -17.93 -6.30 2.82
C HIS A 73 -18.77 -6.38 1.54
N TYR A 74 -19.81 -5.56 1.41
CA TYR A 74 -20.63 -5.51 0.20
C TYR A 74 -19.87 -4.92 -0.99
N LEU A 75 -19.08 -3.87 -0.74
CA LEU A 75 -18.23 -3.25 -1.76
C LEU A 75 -17.12 -4.19 -2.21
N LYS A 76 -16.57 -5.02 -1.32
CA LYS A 76 -15.60 -6.05 -1.69
C LYS A 76 -16.19 -7.09 -2.63
N ILE A 77 -17.42 -7.55 -2.38
CA ILE A 77 -18.12 -8.48 -3.27
C ILE A 77 -18.37 -7.82 -4.63
N ALA A 78 -18.82 -6.57 -4.66
CA ALA A 78 -19.02 -5.82 -5.89
C ALA A 78 -17.73 -5.69 -6.70
N LEU A 79 -16.62 -5.35 -6.06
CA LEU A 79 -15.31 -5.25 -6.69
C LEU A 79 -14.80 -6.62 -7.20
N ASP A 80 -15.06 -7.71 -6.49
CA ASP A 80 -14.72 -9.06 -6.95
C ASP A 80 -15.45 -9.43 -8.23
N VAL A 81 -16.70 -8.99 -8.39
CA VAL A 81 -17.50 -9.19 -9.61
C VAL A 81 -16.99 -8.31 -10.74
N ILE A 82 -16.76 -7.02 -10.48
CA ILE A 82 -16.42 -6.02 -11.51
C ILE A 82 -14.97 -6.17 -11.99
N PHE A 83 -14.02 -6.30 -11.06
CA PHE A 83 -12.58 -6.38 -11.33
C PHE A 83 -12.06 -7.80 -11.50
N GLY A 84 -12.78 -8.79 -10.95
CA GLY A 84 -12.37 -10.18 -10.83
C GLY A 84 -11.49 -10.42 -9.59
N LYS A 85 -11.75 -11.52 -8.87
CA LYS A 85 -11.06 -11.90 -7.61
C LYS A 85 -9.53 -11.93 -7.74
N LYS A 86 -8.99 -12.35 -8.90
CA LYS A 86 -7.55 -12.42 -9.18
C LYS A 86 -6.86 -11.05 -9.17
N ASN A 87 -7.61 -9.99 -9.34
CA ASN A 87 -7.13 -8.61 -9.39
C ASN A 87 -7.19 -7.90 -8.02
N PHE A 88 -7.72 -8.55 -7.01
CA PHE A 88 -7.59 -8.11 -5.62
C PHE A 88 -6.15 -8.20 -5.15
N ARG A 89 -5.65 -7.16 -4.51
CA ARG A 89 -4.28 -7.10 -3.98
C ARG A 89 -4.25 -7.13 -2.46
N ASN A 90 -4.92 -6.17 -1.83
CA ASN A 90 -4.94 -6.06 -0.36
C ASN A 90 -6.26 -5.48 0.14
N GLU A 91 -6.65 -5.91 1.30
CA GLU A 91 -7.42 -5.10 2.24
C GLU A 91 -6.41 -4.38 3.15
N ILE A 92 -6.46 -3.05 3.13
CA ILE A 92 -5.59 -2.20 3.95
C ILE A 92 -6.44 -1.65 5.08
N THR A 93 -6.00 -1.90 6.31
CA THR A 93 -6.61 -1.34 7.52
C THR A 93 -5.89 -0.03 7.86
N TRP A 94 -6.59 1.09 7.72
CA TRP A 94 -6.07 2.38 8.13
C TRP A 94 -6.54 2.71 9.55
N LYS A 95 -5.59 2.79 10.49
CA LYS A 95 -5.84 3.24 11.86
C LYS A 95 -5.89 4.77 11.89
N ARG A 96 -7.10 5.32 11.75
CA ARG A 96 -7.31 6.77 11.62
C ARG A 96 -7.20 7.55 12.94
N ARG A 97 -7.39 6.91 14.09
CA ARG A 97 -7.38 7.58 15.40
C ARG A 97 -6.38 6.96 16.36
N ILE A 98 -5.79 7.83 17.20
CA ILE A 98 -5.00 7.45 18.36
C ILE A 98 -5.78 7.88 19.60
N GLY A 99 -5.93 6.98 20.58
CA GLY A 99 -6.60 7.27 21.84
C GLY A 99 -8.11 6.94 21.87
N THR A 100 -8.72 7.21 23.00
CA THR A 100 -10.13 6.92 23.29
C THR A 100 -10.94 8.22 23.36
N SER A 101 -12.15 8.21 22.78
CA SER A 101 -13.11 9.28 23.09
C SER A 101 -13.87 8.91 24.37
N GLY A 102 -14.21 9.89 25.21
CA GLY A 102 -14.91 9.67 26.50
C GLY A 102 -16.24 8.92 26.41
N SER A 103 -16.87 8.89 25.22
CA SER A 103 -18.11 8.14 24.98
C SER A 103 -17.94 6.62 24.94
N ILE A 104 -16.69 6.11 24.80
CA ILE A 104 -16.40 4.66 24.72
C ILE A 104 -16.70 3.96 26.04
N HIS A 105 -16.51 4.62 27.18
CA HIS A 105 -16.74 4.03 28.52
C HIS A 105 -18.19 3.61 28.78
N ARG A 106 -19.16 4.16 28.03
CA ARG A 106 -20.59 3.79 28.13
C ARG A 106 -21.07 2.96 26.94
N SER A 107 -20.17 2.61 26.01
CA SER A 107 -20.52 1.86 24.82
C SER A 107 -20.67 0.36 25.12
N LYS A 108 -21.66 -0.29 24.49
CA LYS A 108 -21.85 -1.76 24.52
C LYS A 108 -21.06 -2.48 23.41
N LYS A 109 -20.16 -1.78 22.71
CA LYS A 109 -19.31 -2.32 21.63
C LYS A 109 -17.92 -1.72 21.67
N PHE A 110 -16.97 -2.38 21.05
CA PHE A 110 -15.64 -1.81 20.87
C PHE A 110 -15.67 -0.54 20.01
N GLY A 111 -14.81 0.42 20.32
CA GLY A 111 -14.69 1.66 19.53
C GLY A 111 -14.14 1.38 18.14
N SER A 112 -14.71 2.03 17.12
CA SER A 112 -14.20 1.96 15.74
C SER A 112 -13.14 3.04 15.52
N ILE A 113 -11.90 2.62 15.33
CA ILE A 113 -10.74 3.50 15.12
C ILE A 113 -10.08 3.28 13.77
N THR A 114 -10.64 2.39 12.95
CA THR A 114 -10.10 2.00 11.65
C THR A 114 -11.11 2.22 10.54
N ASP A 115 -10.59 2.45 9.34
CA ASP A 115 -11.33 2.37 8.08
C ASP A 115 -10.62 1.36 7.17
N THR A 116 -11.32 0.90 6.15
CA THR A 116 -10.84 -0.08 5.17
C THR A 116 -10.55 0.60 3.84
N LEU A 117 -9.40 0.26 3.22
CA LEU A 117 -9.12 0.56 1.82
C LEU A 117 -9.00 -0.76 1.06
N LEU A 118 -9.85 -0.93 0.06
CA LEU A 118 -9.82 -2.09 -0.84
C LEU A 118 -8.93 -1.76 -2.04
N PHE A 119 -7.83 -2.49 -2.19
CA PHE A 119 -6.88 -2.29 -3.28
C PHE A 119 -7.07 -3.34 -4.37
N PHE A 120 -7.46 -2.87 -5.54
CA PHE A 120 -7.61 -3.66 -6.76
C PHE A 120 -6.75 -3.11 -7.89
N VAL A 121 -6.48 -3.94 -8.87
CA VAL A 121 -5.80 -3.56 -10.11
C VAL A 121 -6.65 -3.93 -11.32
N LYS A 122 -6.42 -3.26 -12.46
CA LYS A 122 -7.10 -3.60 -13.71
C LYS A 122 -6.64 -4.95 -14.25
N THR A 123 -5.31 -5.16 -14.30
CA THR A 123 -4.68 -6.40 -14.77
C THR A 123 -3.40 -6.68 -13.98
N ASN A 124 -2.73 -7.79 -14.29
CA ASN A 124 -1.41 -8.12 -13.74
C ASN A 124 -0.27 -7.20 -14.22
N GLN A 125 -0.54 -6.31 -15.19
CA GLN A 125 0.41 -5.28 -15.64
C GLN A 125 0.42 -4.03 -14.76
N ALA A 126 -0.41 -3.98 -13.74
CA ALA A 126 -0.51 -2.85 -12.84
C ALA A 126 0.84 -2.55 -12.16
N ARG A 127 1.14 -1.25 -12.06
CA ARG A 127 2.35 -0.78 -11.39
C ARG A 127 2.17 -0.84 -9.87
N PHE A 128 3.25 -1.22 -9.20
CA PHE A 128 3.33 -1.10 -7.76
C PHE A 128 4.77 -0.79 -7.33
N THR A 129 4.95 0.33 -6.66
CA THR A 129 6.21 0.74 -6.07
C THR A 129 6.15 0.53 -4.56
N PRO A 130 6.93 -0.41 -4.00
CA PRO A 130 6.97 -0.64 -2.56
C PRO A 130 7.26 0.64 -1.79
N GLN A 131 6.44 0.93 -0.80
CA GLN A 131 6.60 2.08 0.10
C GLN A 131 7.38 1.67 1.34
N TYR A 132 8.16 2.60 1.90
CA TYR A 132 8.99 2.35 3.08
C TYR A 132 8.77 3.43 4.13
N ASN A 133 8.77 3.04 5.38
CA ASN A 133 8.70 3.97 6.51
C ASN A 133 10.06 4.01 7.23
N THR A 134 10.76 5.14 7.12
CA THR A 134 12.03 5.39 7.81
C THR A 134 11.82 5.91 9.22
N ASN A 135 10.62 6.42 9.53
CA ASN A 135 10.28 7.03 10.83
C ASN A 135 9.71 5.99 11.82
N ASP A 136 9.60 4.72 11.43
CA ASP A 136 9.17 3.67 12.35
C ASP A 136 10.15 3.56 13.54
N PRO A 137 9.69 3.66 14.80
CA PRO A 137 10.57 3.63 15.98
C PRO A 137 11.41 2.34 16.09
N LYS A 138 10.86 1.20 15.66
CA LYS A 138 11.58 -0.08 15.66
C LYS A 138 12.67 -0.07 14.60
N HIS A 139 12.39 0.53 13.43
CA HIS A 139 13.39 0.72 12.38
C HIS A 139 14.52 1.63 12.84
N GLN A 140 14.20 2.78 13.42
CA GLN A 140 15.20 3.72 13.95
C GLN A 140 16.09 3.06 15.02
N LYS A 141 15.48 2.30 15.93
CA LYS A 141 16.22 1.50 16.91
C LYS A 141 17.12 0.47 16.24
N TYR A 142 16.62 -0.27 15.26
CA TYR A 142 17.39 -1.25 14.48
C TYR A 142 18.60 -0.59 13.80
N VAL A 143 18.40 0.54 13.12
CA VAL A 143 19.50 1.27 12.47
C VAL A 143 20.56 1.68 13.50
N LYS A 144 20.15 2.28 14.61
CA LYS A 144 21.06 2.70 15.70
C LYS A 144 21.85 1.53 16.30
N GLU A 145 21.25 0.35 16.45
CA GLU A 145 21.87 -0.81 17.07
C GLU A 145 22.76 -1.63 16.10
N LYS A 146 22.43 -1.64 14.82
CA LYS A 146 23.08 -2.52 13.83
C LYS A 146 24.12 -1.82 12.95
N PHE A 147 23.91 -0.55 12.63
CA PHE A 147 24.81 0.21 11.78
C PHE A 147 25.83 0.98 12.61
N THR A 148 26.70 0.24 13.32
CA THR A 148 27.64 0.80 14.30
C THR A 148 29.08 0.91 13.80
N ARG A 149 29.38 0.36 12.63
CA ARG A 149 30.73 0.37 12.06
C ARG A 149 30.88 1.54 11.09
N VAL A 150 32.04 2.21 11.15
CA VAL A 150 32.42 3.26 10.22
C VAL A 150 33.28 2.65 9.10
N ASP A 151 32.97 2.94 7.86
CA ASP A 151 33.80 2.58 6.73
C ASP A 151 34.99 3.55 6.65
N PRO A 152 36.24 3.06 6.77
CA PRO A 152 37.42 3.94 6.78
C PRO A 152 37.61 4.72 5.46
N GLY A 153 37.16 4.15 4.32
CA GLY A 153 37.30 4.79 3.02
C GLY A 153 36.29 5.86 2.72
N THR A 154 35.10 5.78 3.31
CA THR A 154 33.97 6.66 2.97
C THR A 154 33.39 7.42 4.15
N GLY A 155 33.74 7.07 5.38
CA GLY A 155 33.14 7.62 6.63
C GLY A 155 31.70 7.18 6.89
N ARG A 156 31.11 6.36 6.00
CA ARG A 156 29.70 5.93 6.10
C ARG A 156 29.51 4.87 7.20
N LEU A 157 28.38 4.96 7.89
CA LEU A 157 27.98 3.91 8.84
C LEU A 157 27.48 2.67 8.08
N TYR A 158 27.89 1.49 8.49
CA TYR A 158 27.46 0.23 7.91
C TYR A 158 27.23 -0.89 8.93
N GLN A 159 26.41 -1.83 8.54
CA GLN A 159 26.25 -3.14 9.17
C GLN A 159 27.02 -4.19 8.36
N ALA A 160 27.81 -5.04 9.05
CA ALA A 160 28.43 -6.18 8.41
C ALA A 160 27.47 -7.37 8.39
N THR A 161 26.99 -7.74 7.20
CA THR A 161 26.06 -8.86 6.99
C THR A 161 26.79 -10.09 6.47
N SER A 162 26.40 -11.26 6.97
CA SER A 162 27.02 -12.53 6.61
C SER A 162 26.89 -12.83 5.10
N LEU A 163 27.97 -13.32 4.50
CA LEU A 163 27.99 -13.88 3.15
C LEU A 163 27.95 -15.41 3.15
N ALA A 164 27.70 -16.05 4.29
CA ALA A 164 27.55 -17.50 4.37
C ALA A 164 26.13 -17.92 3.95
N ASN A 165 26.07 -18.91 3.05
CA ASN A 165 24.78 -19.44 2.61
C ASN A 165 24.16 -20.33 3.71
N PRO A 166 22.85 -20.20 4.00
CA PRO A 166 22.16 -21.07 4.96
C PRO A 166 21.99 -22.51 4.42
N ALA A 167 21.90 -22.69 3.11
CA ALA A 167 21.74 -23.97 2.43
C ALA A 167 22.99 -24.29 1.59
N TYR A 168 23.33 -25.57 1.46
CA TYR A 168 24.48 -26.01 0.67
C TYR A 168 24.32 -25.65 -0.82
N ARG A 169 25.35 -24.95 -1.36
CA ARG A 169 25.41 -24.46 -2.75
C ARG A 169 26.81 -24.75 -3.33
N PRO A 170 27.02 -25.92 -3.97
CA PRO A 170 28.33 -26.34 -4.46
C PRO A 170 28.93 -25.37 -5.48
N ASN A 171 28.11 -24.73 -6.32
CA ASN A 171 28.52 -23.72 -7.28
C ASN A 171 28.96 -22.37 -6.68
N LEU A 172 28.81 -22.19 -5.37
CA LEU A 172 29.19 -20.99 -4.63
C LEU A 172 30.33 -21.30 -3.61
N ILE A 173 30.97 -22.45 -3.74
CA ILE A 173 32.16 -22.84 -2.96
C ILE A 173 33.41 -22.47 -3.76
N TYR A 174 34.02 -21.34 -3.39
CA TYR A 174 35.24 -20.85 -4.01
C TYR A 174 36.08 -20.04 -3.01
N GLU A 175 37.41 -20.10 -3.13
CA GLU A 175 38.32 -19.24 -2.37
C GLU A 175 38.31 -17.82 -2.94
N TYR A 176 38.40 -16.82 -2.05
CA TYR A 176 38.47 -15.42 -2.46
C TYR A 176 39.55 -14.66 -1.66
N ARG A 177 40.59 -14.18 -2.32
CA ARG A 177 41.74 -13.46 -1.73
C ARG A 177 42.30 -14.14 -0.47
N GLY A 178 42.48 -15.47 -0.51
CA GLY A 178 43.00 -16.25 0.62
C GLY A 178 41.97 -16.53 1.73
N TYR A 179 40.71 -16.13 1.56
CA TYR A 179 39.61 -16.46 2.49
C TYR A 179 38.89 -17.70 2.00
N LEU A 180 38.78 -18.70 2.87
CA LEU A 180 38.07 -19.94 2.56
C LEU A 180 36.56 -19.75 2.57
N PRO A 181 35.83 -20.46 1.70
CA PRO A 181 34.40 -20.41 1.66
C PRO A 181 33.74 -20.95 2.95
N PRO A 182 32.58 -20.48 3.34
CA PRO A 182 31.74 -21.13 4.35
C PRO A 182 31.40 -22.58 3.93
N LYS A 183 31.10 -23.45 4.90
CA LYS A 183 30.74 -24.86 4.64
C LYS A 183 29.66 -25.04 3.56
N ASN A 184 28.68 -24.14 3.53
CA ASN A 184 27.58 -24.19 2.58
C ASN A 184 27.80 -23.31 1.32
N GLY A 185 28.98 -22.70 1.18
CA GLY A 185 29.30 -21.74 0.11
C GLY A 185 28.90 -20.31 0.46
N TRP A 186 29.27 -19.40 -0.44
CA TRP A 186 28.90 -17.98 -0.34
C TRP A 186 27.46 -17.76 -0.76
N THR A 187 26.89 -16.59 -0.40
CA THR A 187 25.54 -16.19 -0.85
C THR A 187 25.53 -15.59 -2.27
N ILE A 188 26.71 -15.36 -2.86
CA ILE A 188 26.89 -14.70 -4.15
C ILE A 188 27.93 -15.42 -5.02
N SER A 189 27.85 -15.23 -6.33
CA SER A 189 28.84 -15.73 -7.29
C SER A 189 30.18 -14.99 -7.16
N LYS A 190 31.25 -15.61 -7.67
CA LYS A 190 32.60 -15.02 -7.67
C LYS A 190 32.62 -13.65 -8.38
N GLN A 191 31.98 -13.54 -9.54
CA GLN A 191 31.85 -12.28 -10.27
C GLN A 191 31.18 -11.17 -9.44
N LYS A 192 30.14 -11.53 -8.70
CA LYS A 192 29.45 -10.58 -7.80
C LYS A 192 30.33 -10.20 -6.60
N MET A 193 31.13 -11.11 -6.11
CA MET A 193 32.13 -10.85 -5.05
C MET A 193 33.16 -9.84 -5.52
N GLU A 194 33.74 -10.05 -6.71
CA GLU A 194 34.69 -9.15 -7.35
C GLU A 194 34.11 -7.74 -7.57
N LEU A 195 32.89 -7.66 -8.07
CA LEU A 195 32.17 -6.38 -8.23
C LEU A 195 31.97 -5.66 -6.88
N TRP A 196 31.54 -6.37 -5.84
CA TRP A 196 31.36 -5.74 -4.53
C TRP A 196 32.67 -5.36 -3.87
N ASP A 197 33.73 -6.09 -4.13
CA ASP A 197 35.10 -5.76 -3.68
C ASP A 197 35.61 -4.48 -4.36
N SER A 198 35.49 -4.39 -5.68
CA SER A 198 35.86 -3.15 -6.42
C SER A 198 35.08 -1.92 -5.98
N GLN A 199 33.84 -2.12 -5.49
CA GLN A 199 33.02 -1.07 -4.91
C GLN A 199 33.29 -0.80 -3.42
N GLY A 200 34.29 -1.46 -2.81
CA GLY A 200 34.60 -1.33 -1.39
C GLY A 200 33.51 -1.91 -0.45
N ARG A 201 32.60 -2.76 -0.97
CA ARG A 201 31.45 -3.28 -0.22
C ARG A 201 31.71 -4.58 0.53
N ILE A 202 32.94 -5.09 0.49
CA ILE A 202 33.33 -6.27 1.28
C ILE A 202 34.07 -5.81 2.54
N HIS A 203 33.66 -6.35 3.66
CA HIS A 203 34.37 -6.21 4.92
C HIS A 203 35.33 -7.40 5.05
N PHE A 204 36.65 -7.11 4.99
CA PHE A 204 37.71 -8.07 5.18
C PHE A 204 38.11 -8.08 6.66
N PRO A 205 37.99 -9.20 7.37
CA PRO A 205 38.52 -9.31 8.72
C PRO A 205 40.04 -9.30 8.72
N LYS A 206 40.69 -8.92 9.83
CA LYS A 206 42.13 -8.84 9.97
C LYS A 206 42.86 -10.20 9.72
N LYS A 207 42.18 -11.31 10.07
CA LYS A 207 42.72 -12.68 9.89
C LYS A 207 41.97 -13.37 8.75
N THR A 208 42.69 -14.09 7.87
CA THR A 208 42.10 -14.86 6.77
C THR A 208 41.21 -16.02 7.22
N THR A 209 41.32 -16.44 8.49
CA THR A 209 40.39 -17.38 9.15
C THR A 209 39.04 -16.75 9.50
N GLY A 210 38.94 -15.44 9.41
CA GLY A 210 37.69 -14.72 9.65
C GLY A 210 36.73 -14.81 8.44
N ARG A 211 35.47 -14.45 8.65
CA ARG A 211 34.45 -14.53 7.60
C ARG A 211 34.34 -13.19 6.84
N LEU A 212 34.39 -13.26 5.51
CA LEU A 212 34.02 -12.11 4.68
C LEU A 212 32.56 -11.75 4.91
N MET A 213 32.28 -10.46 5.00
CA MET A 213 30.94 -9.93 5.20
C MET A 213 30.66 -8.81 4.19
N ARG A 214 29.38 -8.62 3.86
CA ARG A 214 28.96 -7.47 3.04
C ARG A 214 28.81 -6.25 3.94
N LYS A 215 29.30 -5.10 3.50
CA LYS A 215 28.94 -3.79 4.06
C LYS A 215 27.59 -3.36 3.52
N SER A 216 26.59 -3.27 4.39
CA SER A 216 25.29 -2.68 4.08
C SER A 216 25.24 -1.31 4.75
N TYR A 217 25.15 -0.24 3.97
CA TYR A 217 25.25 1.12 4.50
C TYR A 217 23.92 1.63 5.05
N ALA A 218 23.99 2.46 6.10
CA ALA A 218 22.80 3.00 6.79
C ALA A 218 21.98 3.92 5.87
N ASP A 219 22.64 4.74 5.08
CA ASP A 219 22.03 5.67 4.14
C ASP A 219 21.41 4.98 2.90
N GLU A 220 21.73 3.73 2.65
CA GLU A 220 21.07 2.90 1.63
C GLU A 220 19.87 2.12 2.21
N ASN A 221 19.66 2.18 3.51
CA ASN A 221 18.54 1.47 4.13
C ASN A 221 17.24 2.23 3.89
N LYS A 222 16.35 1.62 3.12
CA LYS A 222 15.09 2.25 2.69
C LYS A 222 14.05 2.38 3.80
N GLY A 223 14.27 1.79 4.97
CA GLY A 223 13.26 1.72 6.02
C GLY A 223 12.51 0.39 6.08
N MET A 224 11.49 0.33 6.93
CA MET A 224 10.60 -0.83 7.00
C MET A 224 9.60 -0.79 5.84
N PRO A 225 9.44 -1.90 5.09
CA PRO A 225 8.39 -1.98 4.07
C PRO A 225 7.02 -1.74 4.69
N VAL A 226 6.25 -0.85 4.10
CA VAL A 226 4.87 -0.59 4.53
C VAL A 226 4.02 -1.83 4.23
N GLN A 227 3.34 -2.34 5.24
CA GLN A 227 2.42 -3.47 5.17
C GLN A 227 0.97 -2.98 5.01
N ASN A 228 0.00 -3.86 5.15
CA ASN A 228 -1.42 -3.54 5.00
C ASN A 228 -2.10 -2.98 6.28
N LEU A 229 -1.37 -2.77 7.35
CA LEU A 229 -1.83 -2.02 8.52
C LEU A 229 -1.14 -0.65 8.56
N TRP A 230 -1.90 0.40 8.27
CA TRP A 230 -1.41 1.77 8.29
C TRP A 230 -1.80 2.47 9.58
N ALA A 231 -0.85 2.56 10.51
CA ALA A 231 -1.04 3.18 11.83
C ALA A 231 -0.18 4.44 12.02
N ASP A 232 0.63 4.77 11.04
CA ASP A 232 1.58 5.88 11.05
C ASP A 232 1.03 7.18 10.43
N ILE A 233 -0.13 7.11 9.76
CA ILE A 233 -0.87 8.27 9.24
C ILE A 233 -2.15 8.40 10.06
N VAL A 234 -2.28 9.49 10.81
CA VAL A 234 -3.48 9.77 11.60
C VAL A 234 -4.42 10.69 10.85
N MET A 235 -5.72 10.63 11.18
CA MET A 235 -6.70 11.58 10.65
C MET A 235 -6.39 13.01 11.11
N LEU A 236 -6.86 13.98 10.34
CA LEU A 236 -6.76 15.39 10.69
C LEU A 236 -7.56 15.68 11.97
N THR A 237 -6.98 16.51 12.83
CA THR A 237 -7.61 16.96 14.08
C THR A 237 -7.74 18.47 14.06
N VAL A 238 -8.57 18.99 14.94
CA VAL A 238 -8.73 20.44 15.14
C VAL A 238 -7.34 21.06 15.36
N GLY A 239 -7.01 22.09 14.60
CA GLY A 239 -5.70 22.75 14.63
C GLY A 239 -4.68 22.21 13.61
N SER A 240 -5.01 21.17 12.83
CA SER A 240 -4.18 20.76 11.69
C SER A 240 -4.18 21.85 10.61
N SER A 241 -2.99 22.20 10.10
CA SER A 241 -2.83 23.18 9.01
C SER A 241 -3.45 22.73 7.67
N GLU A 242 -3.71 21.45 7.50
CA GLU A 242 -4.35 20.89 6.31
C GLU A 242 -5.88 21.04 6.32
N LEU A 243 -6.51 21.40 7.45
CA LEU A 243 -7.95 21.42 7.55
C LEU A 243 -8.59 22.50 6.69
N THR A 244 -9.45 22.10 5.75
CA THR A 244 -10.26 22.99 4.90
C THR A 244 -11.65 23.24 5.47
N GLY A 245 -12.05 22.53 6.53
CA GLY A 245 -13.42 22.54 7.09
C GLY A 245 -14.35 21.49 6.47
N TYR A 246 -13.90 20.74 5.48
CA TYR A 246 -14.70 19.67 4.88
C TYR A 246 -14.81 18.46 5.83
N PRO A 247 -16.03 17.99 6.21
CA PRO A 247 -16.20 17.06 7.33
C PRO A 247 -15.53 15.69 7.18
N THR A 248 -15.31 15.25 5.94
CA THR A 248 -14.75 13.92 5.62
C THR A 248 -13.36 13.98 5.00
N GLN A 249 -12.69 15.14 5.12
CA GLN A 249 -11.34 15.35 4.58
C GLN A 249 -10.35 14.29 5.07
N LYS A 250 -9.56 13.78 4.15
CA LYS A 250 -8.49 12.82 4.44
C LYS A 250 -7.14 13.53 4.55
N PRO A 251 -6.19 12.97 5.34
CA PRO A 251 -4.83 13.53 5.39
C PRO A 251 -4.14 13.43 4.03
N LEU A 252 -3.40 14.46 3.65
CA LEU A 252 -2.64 14.50 2.40
C LEU A 252 -1.67 13.32 2.29
N ALA A 253 -0.98 12.97 3.38
CA ALA A 253 -0.03 11.86 3.43
C ALA A 253 -0.66 10.49 3.08
N LEU A 254 -1.97 10.30 3.33
CA LEU A 254 -2.68 9.08 2.94
C LEU A 254 -2.77 8.95 1.42
N LEU A 255 -3.14 10.05 0.76
CA LEU A 255 -3.29 10.09 -0.70
C LEU A 255 -1.92 10.07 -1.40
N GLU A 256 -0.92 10.78 -0.85
CA GLU A 256 0.47 10.72 -1.37
C GLU A 256 1.02 9.28 -1.35
N ARG A 257 0.78 8.52 -0.29
CA ARG A 257 1.18 7.10 -0.20
C ARG A 257 0.51 6.25 -1.28
N ILE A 258 -0.79 6.38 -1.46
CA ILE A 258 -1.58 5.63 -2.46
C ILE A 258 -1.08 5.96 -3.87
N ILE A 259 -0.98 7.23 -4.20
CA ILE A 259 -0.59 7.72 -5.52
C ILE A 259 0.86 7.32 -5.85
N SER A 260 1.78 7.49 -4.90
CA SER A 260 3.19 7.09 -5.08
C SER A 260 3.36 5.58 -5.25
N ALA A 261 2.51 4.76 -4.61
CA ALA A 261 2.59 3.32 -4.72
C ALA A 261 2.13 2.80 -6.10
N SER A 262 1.19 3.47 -6.77
CA SER A 262 0.48 2.89 -7.92
C SER A 262 0.47 3.75 -9.17
N SER A 263 1.25 4.84 -9.20
CA SER A 263 1.39 5.70 -10.37
C SER A 263 2.81 6.23 -10.54
N SER A 264 3.09 6.79 -11.72
CA SER A 264 4.33 7.51 -12.05
C SER A 264 4.02 8.96 -12.42
N GLU A 265 5.03 9.82 -12.45
CA GLU A 265 4.90 11.20 -12.95
C GLU A 265 4.24 11.22 -14.33
N GLY A 266 3.33 12.16 -14.55
CA GLY A 266 2.55 12.30 -15.78
C GLY A 266 1.35 11.34 -15.92
N ASP A 267 1.20 10.33 -15.04
CA ASP A 267 -0.02 9.49 -15.03
C ASP A 267 -1.23 10.33 -14.58
N VAL A 268 -2.43 9.88 -14.94
CA VAL A 268 -3.70 10.53 -14.56
C VAL A 268 -4.28 9.84 -13.32
N VAL A 269 -4.58 10.62 -12.30
CA VAL A 269 -5.31 10.22 -11.09
C VAL A 269 -6.75 10.72 -11.20
N LEU A 270 -7.71 9.80 -11.13
CA LEU A 270 -9.14 10.12 -11.13
C LEU A 270 -9.70 9.94 -9.71
N ASP A 271 -10.34 10.97 -9.16
CA ASP A 271 -11.16 10.86 -7.97
C ASP A 271 -12.59 11.33 -8.26
N PRO A 272 -13.56 10.39 -8.41
CA PRO A 272 -14.95 10.73 -8.71
C PRO A 272 -15.76 11.10 -7.45
N PHE A 273 -15.11 11.29 -6.30
CA PHE A 273 -15.68 11.73 -5.04
C PHE A 273 -14.69 12.66 -4.33
N CYS A 274 -14.15 13.66 -5.05
CA CYS A 274 -12.97 14.41 -4.62
C CYS A 274 -13.19 15.31 -3.40
N GLY A 275 -14.44 15.66 -3.06
CA GLY A 275 -14.78 16.44 -1.87
C GLY A 275 -13.89 17.68 -1.69
N SER A 276 -13.11 17.71 -0.62
CA SER A 276 -12.16 18.82 -0.35
C SER A 276 -10.97 18.93 -1.33
N GLY A 277 -10.84 18.01 -2.28
CA GLY A 277 -9.75 18.04 -3.26
C GLY A 277 -8.40 17.50 -2.78
N THR A 278 -8.32 16.82 -1.65
CA THR A 278 -7.05 16.28 -1.11
C THR A 278 -6.34 15.34 -2.09
N THR A 279 -7.09 14.52 -2.83
CA THR A 279 -6.52 13.64 -3.87
C THR A 279 -5.89 14.45 -5.00
N ILE A 280 -6.52 15.55 -5.38
CA ILE A 280 -6.06 16.47 -6.42
C ILE A 280 -4.75 17.15 -5.98
N GLU A 281 -4.72 17.66 -4.76
CA GLU A 281 -3.53 18.25 -4.16
C GLU A 281 -2.36 17.26 -4.13
N ALA A 282 -2.60 16.03 -3.66
CA ALA A 282 -1.60 14.98 -3.63
C ALA A 282 -1.08 14.62 -5.03
N ALA A 283 -1.96 14.51 -6.02
CA ALA A 283 -1.61 14.23 -7.39
C ALA A 283 -0.74 15.33 -8.00
N GLN A 284 -1.13 16.60 -7.82
CA GLN A 284 -0.39 17.76 -8.30
C GLN A 284 1.00 17.85 -7.65
N LYS A 285 1.09 17.68 -6.34
CA LYS A 285 2.36 17.71 -5.59
C LYS A 285 3.34 16.62 -6.04
N LEU A 286 2.81 15.49 -6.51
CA LEU A 286 3.58 14.37 -7.01
C LEU A 286 3.79 14.40 -8.54
N ASN A 287 3.49 15.50 -9.22
CA ASN A 287 3.58 15.67 -10.67
C ASN A 287 2.72 14.66 -11.47
N ARG A 288 1.52 14.35 -10.96
CA ARG A 288 0.52 13.59 -11.71
C ARG A 288 -0.52 14.53 -12.27
N ASN A 289 -1.06 14.17 -13.45
CA ASN A 289 -2.29 14.79 -13.93
C ASN A 289 -3.48 14.28 -13.10
N TRP A 290 -4.55 15.06 -13.05
CA TRP A 290 -5.70 14.69 -12.23
C TRP A 290 -7.04 15.06 -12.87
N ILE A 291 -8.07 14.33 -12.49
CA ILE A 291 -9.48 14.60 -12.79
C ILE A 291 -10.23 14.43 -11.48
N GLY A 292 -10.87 15.50 -11.00
CA GLY A 292 -11.74 15.48 -9.83
C GLY A 292 -13.19 15.69 -10.23
N ILE A 293 -14.10 14.93 -9.61
CA ILE A 293 -15.55 15.04 -9.74
C ILE A 293 -16.14 15.05 -8.32
N ASP A 294 -17.14 15.93 -8.06
CA ASP A 294 -17.84 16.00 -6.78
C ASP A 294 -19.35 16.02 -6.99
#